data_41228964c274842b9bfe32cf14ba75ac
#
_entry.id   41228964c274842b9bfe32cf14ba75ac
#
_cell.length_a   1.000
_cell.length_b   1.000
_cell.length_c   1.000
_cell.angle_alpha   90.00
_cell.angle_beta   90.00
_cell.angle_gamma   90.00
#
_symmetry.space_group_name_H-M   'P 1'
#
loop_
_entity.id
_entity.type
_entity.pdbx_description
1 polymer ?
#
loop_
_entity_poly.entity_id
_entity_poly.type
_entity_poly.pdbx_seq_one_letter_code
_entity_poly.pdbx_strand_id
1 'polypeptide(L)'
;GCAPAGIFKIGKVYGESRTLPARSNYPYHKITELDAWVDDPKNPFYNKHVRIGSKEKEPIWFQSQRMRLGDPAYKWLIEIRHNSDPPKPECGSAIFFHVERCPRRKTAGCTAMKLIDLERLISFLKEDKNPHYVLLPNSEYKRKRKKMNFPDFSY
;
A
#
# COMPACT_ATOMS: atom_id res chain seq x y z
N GLY A 1 5.26 -15.05 -4.83
CA GLY A 1 5.56 -14.03 -3.83
C GLY A 1 4.79 -14.29 -2.55
N CYS A 2 5.35 -13.85 -1.45
CA CYS A 2 4.70 -13.89 -0.14
C CYS A 2 4.61 -12.46 0.40
N ALA A 3 3.59 -12.17 1.21
CA ALA A 3 3.53 -10.90 1.93
C ALA A 3 4.69 -10.81 2.93
N PRO A 4 5.33 -9.65 3.08
CA PRO A 4 6.41 -9.50 4.05
C PRO A 4 5.86 -9.62 5.47
N ALA A 5 6.49 -10.44 6.30
CA ALA A 5 6.16 -10.53 7.72
C ALA A 5 6.86 -9.41 8.51
N GLY A 6 6.11 -8.69 9.34
CA GLY A 6 6.67 -7.56 10.09
C GLY A 6 5.62 -6.67 10.74
N ILE A 7 6.09 -5.53 11.20
CA ILE A 7 5.29 -4.42 11.71
C ILE A 7 5.63 -3.22 10.83
N PHE A 8 4.66 -2.71 10.10
CA PHE A 8 4.86 -1.68 9.10
C PHE A 8 3.98 -0.47 9.39
N LYS A 9 4.51 0.72 9.22
CA LYS A 9 3.68 1.93 9.19
C LYS A 9 2.73 1.85 8.01
N ILE A 10 1.52 2.34 8.19
CA ILE A 10 0.60 2.60 7.09
C ILE A 10 0.96 3.97 6.52
N GLY A 11 1.19 4.00 5.22
CA GLY A 11 1.50 5.21 4.48
C GLY A 11 0.25 5.88 3.92
N LYS A 12 0.40 6.55 2.80
CA LYS A 12 -0.66 7.30 2.13
C LYS A 12 -1.69 6.37 1.48
N VAL A 13 -2.92 6.84 1.39
CA VAL A 13 -3.96 6.24 0.55
C VAL A 13 -3.86 6.82 -0.87
N TYR A 14 -4.04 5.97 -1.87
CA TYR A 14 -4.11 6.34 -3.29
C TYR A 14 -5.42 5.82 -3.88
N GLY A 15 -5.97 6.50 -4.88
CA GLY A 15 -7.18 6.04 -5.53
C GLY A 15 -7.64 6.97 -6.64
N GLU A 16 -8.68 6.55 -7.39
CA GLU A 16 -9.20 7.30 -8.53
C GLU A 16 -10.28 8.33 -8.15
N SER A 17 -10.88 8.19 -6.99
CA SER A 17 -11.97 9.06 -6.53
C SER A 17 -11.46 10.46 -6.17
N ARG A 18 -12.35 11.45 -6.16
CA ARG A 18 -11.98 12.81 -5.75
C ARG A 18 -11.70 12.92 -4.25
N THR A 19 -12.40 12.13 -3.45
CA THR A 19 -12.33 12.16 -1.99
C THR A 19 -12.30 10.74 -1.43
N LEU A 20 -11.78 10.61 -0.21
CA LEU A 20 -11.78 9.36 0.52
C LEU A 20 -13.22 8.95 0.95
N PRO A 21 -13.46 7.64 1.17
CA PRO A 21 -14.69 7.14 1.74
C PRO A 21 -15.02 7.80 3.10
N ALA A 22 -16.31 7.90 3.44
CA ALA A 22 -16.81 8.41 4.71
C ALA A 22 -16.19 9.75 5.15
N ARG A 23 -15.77 10.59 4.20
CA ARG A 23 -15.11 11.88 4.44
C ARG A 23 -13.89 11.78 5.37
N SER A 24 -13.15 10.66 5.28
CA SER A 24 -11.89 10.49 6.00
C SER A 24 -10.93 11.64 5.63
N ASN A 25 -10.15 12.10 6.60
CA ASN A 25 -9.09 13.11 6.42
C ASN A 25 -7.67 12.49 6.42
N TYR A 26 -7.57 11.18 6.23
CA TYR A 26 -6.28 10.51 6.15
C TYR A 26 -5.47 11.00 4.93
N PRO A 27 -4.13 11.00 4.97
CA PRO A 27 -3.30 11.39 3.83
C PRO A 27 -3.69 10.67 2.55
N TYR A 28 -4.04 11.41 1.52
CA TYR A 28 -4.59 10.90 0.28
C TYR A 28 -3.94 11.52 -0.94
N HIS A 29 -3.76 10.72 -1.99
CA HIS A 29 -3.38 11.17 -3.32
C HIS A 29 -4.33 10.58 -4.37
N LYS A 30 -4.98 11.47 -5.13
CA LYS A 30 -5.77 11.04 -6.28
C LYS A 30 -4.85 10.65 -7.43
N ILE A 31 -4.94 9.40 -7.87
CA ILE A 31 -4.17 8.87 -8.99
C ILE A 31 -4.64 9.52 -10.29
N THR A 32 -3.70 9.85 -11.13
CA THR A 32 -3.90 10.36 -12.49
C THR A 32 -3.03 9.58 -13.48
N GLU A 33 -3.12 9.91 -14.75
CA GLU A 33 -2.26 9.34 -15.79
C GLU A 33 -0.77 9.72 -15.64
N LEU A 34 -0.46 10.68 -14.79
CA LEU A 34 0.89 11.18 -14.53
C LEU A 34 1.56 10.49 -13.34
N ASP A 35 0.91 9.51 -12.74
CA ASP A 35 1.36 8.84 -11.53
C ASP A 35 1.94 7.45 -11.80
N ALA A 36 3.09 7.16 -11.21
CA ALA A 36 3.75 5.87 -11.25
C ALA A 36 4.18 5.42 -9.84
N TRP A 37 4.20 4.11 -9.62
CA TRP A 37 4.91 3.52 -8.50
C TRP A 37 6.08 2.71 -9.04
N VAL A 38 7.30 3.11 -8.71
CA VAL A 38 8.49 2.55 -9.32
C VAL A 38 8.89 1.25 -8.63
N ASP A 39 8.77 0.14 -9.37
CA ASP A 39 9.06 -1.22 -8.91
C ASP A 39 10.35 -1.81 -9.52
N ASP A 40 11.01 -1.08 -10.41
CA ASP A 40 12.29 -1.47 -10.99
C ASP A 40 13.45 -1.18 -10.02
N PRO A 41 14.16 -2.22 -9.51
CA PRO A 41 15.24 -2.06 -8.54
C PRO A 41 16.46 -1.29 -9.07
N LYS A 42 16.58 -1.12 -10.38
CA LYS A 42 17.66 -0.33 -11.02
C LYS A 42 17.32 1.16 -11.13
N ASN A 43 16.06 1.53 -10.89
CA ASN A 43 15.61 2.91 -11.00
C ASN A 43 15.93 3.68 -9.70
N PRO A 44 16.45 4.93 -9.77
CA PRO A 44 16.76 5.74 -8.59
C PRO A 44 15.54 6.07 -7.72
N PHE A 45 14.33 5.93 -8.28
CA PHE A 45 13.08 6.10 -7.56
C PHE A 45 12.46 4.80 -7.07
N TYR A 46 13.24 3.71 -7.03
CA TYR A 46 12.75 2.41 -6.58
C TYR A 46 11.91 2.49 -5.30
N ASN A 47 10.78 1.78 -5.31
CA ASN A 47 9.79 1.70 -4.23
C ASN A 47 9.26 3.08 -3.78
N LYS A 48 9.08 4.01 -4.72
CA LYS A 48 8.53 5.34 -4.46
C LYS A 48 7.41 5.66 -5.44
N HIS A 49 6.45 6.44 -4.97
CA HIS A 49 5.50 7.14 -5.81
C HIS A 49 6.20 8.29 -6.53
N VAL A 50 6.02 8.38 -7.84
CA VAL A 50 6.53 9.48 -8.68
C VAL A 50 5.37 10.05 -9.48
N ARG A 51 5.32 11.38 -9.55
CA ARG A 51 4.41 12.07 -10.45
C ARG A 51 5.22 12.95 -11.39
N ILE A 52 5.04 12.74 -12.69
CA ILE A 52 5.65 13.58 -13.73
C ILE A 52 4.81 14.83 -13.99
N GLY A 53 5.46 15.90 -14.45
CA GLY A 53 4.77 17.12 -14.85
C GLY A 53 4.01 16.92 -16.17
N SER A 54 2.85 17.56 -16.31
CA SER A 54 1.99 17.43 -17.50
C SER A 54 2.63 17.95 -18.81
N LYS A 55 3.68 18.75 -18.71
CA LYS A 55 4.46 19.31 -19.83
C LYS A 55 5.85 18.66 -19.98
N GLU A 56 6.20 17.74 -19.10
CA GLU A 56 7.48 17.05 -19.13
C GLU A 56 7.43 15.91 -20.15
N LYS A 57 8.58 15.68 -20.82
CA LYS A 57 8.74 14.49 -21.65
C LYS A 57 8.68 13.26 -20.76
N GLU A 58 7.81 12.33 -21.08
CA GLU A 58 7.65 11.10 -20.34
C GLU A 58 8.96 10.29 -20.34
N PRO A 59 9.50 9.91 -19.15
CA PRO A 59 10.68 9.07 -19.08
C PRO A 59 10.39 7.66 -19.65
N ILE A 60 11.39 7.03 -20.27
CA ILE A 60 11.28 5.71 -20.91
C ILE A 60 10.71 4.63 -19.94
N TRP A 61 11.08 4.69 -18.66
CA TRP A 61 10.64 3.74 -17.64
C TRP A 61 9.20 3.96 -17.18
N PHE A 62 8.61 5.12 -17.43
CA PHE A 62 7.36 5.55 -16.80
C PHE A 62 6.17 4.64 -17.18
N GLN A 63 6.00 4.31 -18.44
CA GLN A 63 4.86 3.50 -18.94
C GLN A 63 4.80 2.13 -18.25
N SER A 64 5.94 1.48 -18.04
CA SER A 64 6.00 0.17 -17.38
C SER A 64 5.69 0.23 -15.88
N GLN A 65 5.87 1.40 -15.24
CA GLN A 65 5.71 1.62 -13.80
C GLN A 65 4.44 2.43 -13.46
N ARG A 66 3.68 2.83 -14.49
CA ARG A 66 2.49 3.67 -14.34
C ARG A 66 1.41 3.03 -13.48
N MET A 67 0.80 3.81 -12.62
CA MET A 67 -0.37 3.36 -11.85
C MET A 67 -1.57 3.18 -12.77
N ARG A 68 -2.24 2.01 -12.68
CA ARG A 68 -3.21 1.55 -13.69
C ARG A 68 -4.60 2.06 -13.39
N LEU A 69 -4.98 3.18 -13.98
CA LEU A 69 -6.35 3.68 -13.94
C LEU A 69 -7.32 2.66 -14.56
N GLY A 70 -8.51 2.52 -13.95
CA GLY A 70 -9.53 1.57 -14.39
C GLY A 70 -9.28 0.12 -13.95
N ASP A 71 -8.12 -0.23 -13.41
CA ASP A 71 -7.91 -1.55 -12.80
C ASP A 71 -8.59 -1.57 -11.41
N PRO A 72 -9.49 -2.52 -11.13
CA PRO A 72 -10.19 -2.60 -9.85
C PRO A 72 -9.27 -2.55 -8.62
N ALA A 73 -8.05 -3.12 -8.72
CA ALA A 73 -7.09 -3.09 -7.62
C ALA A 73 -6.61 -1.67 -7.30
N TYR A 74 -6.62 -0.75 -8.28
CA TYR A 74 -6.19 0.64 -8.10
C TYR A 74 -7.33 1.58 -7.69
N LYS A 75 -8.56 1.08 -7.57
CA LYS A 75 -9.67 1.88 -7.05
C LYS A 75 -9.36 2.48 -5.68
N TRP A 76 -8.74 1.67 -4.82
CA TRP A 76 -8.13 2.09 -3.56
C TRP A 76 -6.86 1.29 -3.29
N LEU A 77 -5.80 1.99 -2.95
CA LEU A 77 -4.54 1.43 -2.47
C LEU A 77 -4.20 2.09 -1.14
N ILE A 78 -3.76 1.31 -0.16
CA ILE A 78 -3.17 1.85 1.07
C ILE A 78 -1.72 1.36 1.11
N GLU A 79 -0.78 2.28 1.13
CA GLU A 79 0.64 1.96 1.20
C GLU A 79 0.96 1.23 2.51
N ILE A 80 1.60 0.07 2.42
CA ILE A 80 2.27 -0.60 3.53
C ILE A 80 3.76 -0.27 3.40
N ARG A 81 4.30 0.51 4.33
CA ARG A 81 5.68 1.01 4.26
C ARG A 81 6.70 -0.09 4.57
N HIS A 82 6.71 -1.07 3.69
CA HIS A 82 7.74 -2.12 3.63
C HIS A 82 8.89 -1.64 2.74
N ASN A 83 10.12 -1.77 3.20
CA ASN A 83 11.32 -1.40 2.45
C ASN A 83 11.26 0.03 1.86
N SER A 84 10.79 1.01 2.64
CA SER A 84 10.45 2.33 2.11
C SER A 84 11.47 3.42 2.43
N ASP A 85 12.28 3.29 3.50
CA ASP A 85 13.05 4.43 3.99
C ASP A 85 14.36 4.04 4.72
N PRO A 86 15.48 4.04 4.01
CA PRO A 86 15.63 4.07 2.56
C PRO A 86 15.27 2.72 1.92
N PRO A 87 14.73 2.70 0.69
CA PRO A 87 14.47 1.45 -0.01
C PRO A 87 15.78 0.78 -0.43
N LYS A 88 15.84 -0.55 -0.26
CA LYS A 88 16.96 -1.39 -0.70
C LYS A 88 16.53 -2.19 -1.92
N PRO A 89 17.28 -2.15 -3.04
CA PRO A 89 16.99 -2.97 -4.20
C PRO A 89 16.80 -4.46 -3.85
N GLU A 90 15.89 -5.12 -4.56
CA GLU A 90 15.59 -6.55 -4.42
C GLU A 90 15.00 -7.00 -3.07
N CYS A 91 14.78 -6.07 -2.12
CA CYS A 91 14.14 -6.38 -0.82
C CYS A 91 12.61 -6.25 -0.85
N GLY A 92 12.01 -6.19 -2.04
CA GLY A 92 10.56 -6.03 -2.24
C GLY A 92 10.12 -4.57 -2.32
N SER A 93 9.07 -4.33 -3.07
CA SER A 93 8.50 -3.01 -3.38
C SER A 93 7.00 -3.11 -3.66
N ALA A 94 6.34 -1.96 -3.77
CA ALA A 94 4.94 -1.86 -4.18
C ALA A 94 3.99 -2.72 -3.32
N ILE A 95 4.16 -2.71 -1.99
CA ILE A 95 3.34 -3.46 -1.06
C ILE A 95 2.17 -2.59 -0.58
N PHE A 96 0.95 -3.05 -0.88
CA PHE A 96 -0.29 -2.33 -0.59
C PHE A 96 -1.37 -3.23 0.00
N PHE A 97 -2.32 -2.62 0.73
CA PHE A 97 -3.69 -3.12 0.70
C PHE A 97 -4.33 -2.65 -0.60
N HIS A 98 -5.06 -3.52 -1.27
CA HIS A 98 -5.78 -3.16 -2.51
C HIS A 98 -7.09 -3.94 -2.65
N VAL A 99 -7.96 -3.46 -3.55
CA VAL A 99 -9.20 -4.19 -3.87
C VAL A 99 -8.87 -5.49 -4.60
N GLU A 100 -9.45 -6.60 -4.18
CA GLU A 100 -9.31 -7.87 -4.88
C GLU A 100 -9.88 -7.80 -6.31
N ARG A 101 -9.12 -8.27 -7.31
CA ARG A 101 -9.60 -8.31 -8.70
C ARG A 101 -10.62 -9.41 -8.93
N CYS A 102 -10.46 -10.52 -8.22
CA CYS A 102 -11.43 -11.61 -8.16
C CYS A 102 -11.20 -12.41 -6.87
N PRO A 103 -12.22 -13.11 -6.35
CA PRO A 103 -12.12 -13.86 -5.11
C PRO A 103 -10.97 -14.87 -5.13
N ARG A 104 -10.20 -14.92 -4.03
CA ARG A 104 -9.10 -15.89 -3.80
C ARG A 104 -7.93 -15.82 -4.78
N ARG A 105 -7.82 -14.79 -5.61
CA ARG A 105 -6.64 -14.61 -6.47
C ARG A 105 -5.42 -14.27 -5.63
N LYS A 106 -4.34 -15.03 -5.84
CA LYS A 106 -3.05 -14.77 -5.18
C LYS A 106 -2.47 -13.42 -5.61
N THR A 107 -1.79 -12.74 -4.69
CA THR A 107 -1.01 -11.52 -4.94
C THR A 107 0.48 -11.84 -4.97
N ALA A 108 1.30 -10.89 -5.40
CA ALA A 108 2.76 -11.00 -5.35
C ALA A 108 3.36 -10.59 -3.98
N GLY A 109 2.52 -10.28 -3.00
CA GLY A 109 2.94 -9.83 -1.66
C GLY A 109 2.00 -8.80 -1.02
N CYS A 110 1.12 -8.18 -1.81
CA CYS A 110 0.08 -7.27 -1.33
C CYS A 110 -1.00 -8.00 -0.53
N THR A 111 -1.76 -7.25 0.24
CA THR A 111 -2.95 -7.73 0.95
C THR A 111 -4.20 -7.29 0.20
N ALA A 112 -4.84 -8.22 -0.51
CA ALA A 112 -6.08 -7.96 -1.23
C ALA A 112 -7.29 -8.19 -0.33
N MET A 113 -8.32 -7.35 -0.45
CA MET A 113 -9.58 -7.48 0.29
C MET A 113 -10.76 -6.94 -0.54
N LYS A 114 -11.98 -7.25 -0.12
CA LYS A 114 -13.17 -6.73 -0.75
C LYS A 114 -13.21 -5.20 -0.67
N LEU A 115 -13.80 -4.57 -1.68
CA LEU A 115 -13.93 -3.12 -1.73
C LEU A 115 -14.52 -2.53 -0.44
N ILE A 116 -15.62 -3.10 0.04
CA ILE A 116 -16.31 -2.61 1.24
C ILE A 116 -15.43 -2.68 2.50
N ASP A 117 -14.61 -3.71 2.62
CA ASP A 117 -13.72 -3.88 3.78
C ASP A 117 -12.53 -2.90 3.70
N LEU A 118 -12.03 -2.64 2.49
CA LEU A 118 -10.97 -1.66 2.29
C LEU A 118 -11.47 -0.23 2.55
N GLU A 119 -12.69 0.10 2.14
CA GLU A 119 -13.31 1.40 2.43
C GLU A 119 -13.58 1.59 3.94
N ARG A 120 -13.99 0.53 4.64
CA ARG A 120 -14.09 0.54 6.10
C ARG A 120 -12.73 0.76 6.77
N LEU A 121 -11.69 0.08 6.28
CA LEU A 121 -10.33 0.27 6.78
C LEU A 121 -9.88 1.72 6.58
N ILE A 122 -10.05 2.31 5.39
CA ILE A 122 -9.72 3.72 5.12
C ILE A 122 -10.45 4.65 6.08
N SER A 123 -11.75 4.40 6.34
CA SER A 123 -12.55 5.22 7.25
C SER A 123 -12.09 5.11 8.71
N PHE A 124 -11.52 3.98 9.08
CA PHE A 124 -10.97 3.72 10.41
C PHE A 124 -9.62 4.40 10.63
N LEU A 125 -8.80 4.60 9.60
CA LEU A 125 -7.46 5.17 9.71
C LEU A 125 -7.51 6.62 10.21
N LYS A 126 -6.61 6.93 11.16
CA LYS A 126 -6.38 8.27 11.70
C LYS A 126 -4.88 8.55 11.70
N GLU A 127 -4.47 9.66 11.07
CA GLU A 127 -3.06 10.02 10.95
C GLU A 127 -2.40 10.27 12.31
N ASP A 128 -3.09 10.96 13.22
CA ASP A 128 -2.62 11.27 14.57
C ASP A 128 -2.40 10.02 15.44
N LYS A 129 -2.97 8.87 15.06
CA LYS A 129 -2.77 7.58 15.74
C LYS A 129 -1.59 6.78 15.22
N ASN A 130 -0.87 7.29 14.19
CA ASN A 130 0.29 6.61 13.60
C ASN A 130 0.04 5.11 13.37
N PRO A 131 -0.95 4.75 12.56
CA PRO A 131 -1.41 3.38 12.42
C PRO A 131 -0.33 2.45 11.86
N HIS A 132 -0.31 1.22 12.35
CA HIS A 132 0.60 0.18 11.91
C HIS A 132 -0.15 -1.07 11.46
N TYR A 133 0.39 -1.72 10.46
CA TYR A 133 0.00 -3.06 10.03
C TYR A 133 0.93 -4.10 10.65
N VAL A 134 0.36 -5.07 11.33
CA VAL A 134 1.10 -6.18 11.94
C VAL A 134 0.76 -7.46 11.19
N LEU A 135 1.73 -8.02 10.49
CA LEU A 135 1.62 -9.32 9.82
C LEU A 135 2.74 -10.21 10.34
N LEU A 136 2.42 -11.11 11.23
CA LEU A 136 3.38 -12.00 11.89
C LEU A 136 2.85 -13.44 11.90
N PRO A 137 3.73 -14.44 11.82
CA PRO A 137 3.36 -15.81 12.18
C PRO A 137 2.80 -15.83 13.62
N ASN A 138 1.84 -16.71 13.88
CA ASN A 138 1.14 -16.76 15.16
C ASN A 138 2.11 -16.92 16.36
N SER A 139 3.15 -17.73 16.22
CA SER A 139 4.20 -17.90 17.24
C SER A 139 4.92 -16.59 17.56
N GLU A 140 5.30 -15.83 16.53
CA GLU A 140 5.95 -14.53 16.69
C GLU A 140 5.02 -13.47 17.28
N TYR A 141 3.74 -13.47 16.84
CA TYR A 141 2.73 -12.59 17.41
C TYR A 141 2.58 -12.82 18.91
N LYS A 142 2.38 -14.08 19.34
CA LYS A 142 2.26 -14.45 20.74
C LYS A 142 3.50 -14.06 21.56
N ARG A 143 4.70 -14.28 21.01
CA ARG A 143 5.97 -13.92 21.66
C ARG A 143 6.13 -12.42 21.86
N LYS A 144 5.75 -11.62 20.87
CA LYS A 144 5.91 -10.16 20.89
C LYS A 144 4.75 -9.43 21.55
N ARG A 145 3.59 -10.05 21.68
CA ARG A 145 2.33 -9.42 22.10
C ARG A 145 2.45 -8.58 23.36
N LYS A 146 2.95 -9.15 24.45
CA LYS A 146 3.07 -8.44 25.72
C LYS A 146 4.02 -7.23 25.63
N LYS A 147 5.19 -7.42 25.01
CA LYS A 147 6.21 -6.38 24.86
C LYS A 147 5.73 -5.21 23.99
N MET A 148 4.95 -5.51 22.95
CA MET A 148 4.48 -4.54 21.97
C MET A 148 3.06 -4.05 22.23
N ASN A 149 2.43 -4.53 23.30
CA ASN A 149 1.04 -4.19 23.66
C ASN A 149 0.05 -4.45 22.51
N PHE A 150 0.22 -5.58 21.80
CA PHE A 150 -0.72 -5.98 20.76
C PHE A 150 -2.03 -6.49 21.38
N PRO A 151 -3.16 -6.34 20.67
CA PRO A 151 -4.45 -6.87 21.09
C PRO A 151 -4.40 -8.37 21.41
N ASP A 152 -5.28 -8.81 22.30
CA ASP A 152 -5.50 -10.25 22.52
C ASP A 152 -6.56 -10.75 21.54
N PHE A 153 -6.15 -11.69 20.66
CA PHE A 153 -7.07 -12.44 19.83
C PHE A 153 -7.12 -13.86 20.37
N SER A 154 -8.12 -14.15 21.20
CA SER A 154 -8.53 -15.53 21.46
C SER A 154 -9.31 -16.03 20.25
N TYR A 155 -8.69 -16.91 19.45
CA TYR A 155 -9.37 -17.71 18.43
C TYR A 155 -9.84 -19.01 19.05
#